data_f7c8992ddd26235b067b98b17243a3f0
#
_entry.id   f7c8992ddd26235b067b98b17243a3f0
#
_cell.length_a   1.000
_cell.length_b   1.000
_cell.length_c   1.000
_cell.angle_alpha   90.00
_cell.angle_beta   90.00
_cell.angle_gamma   90.00
#
_symmetry.space_group_name_H-M   'P 1'
#
loop_
_entity.id
_entity.type
_entity.pdbx_description
1 polymer ?
#
loop_
_entity_poly.entity_id
_entity_poly.type
_entity_poly.pdbx_seq_one_letter_code
_entity_poly.pdbx_strand_id
1 'polypeptide(L)'
;MNINGVLKSHHGDIYYRGEKITKKNLNDLRKNVGIVFQDADNQIIASTVMAEVSFGPMNLKLPKKEVISRVDKALEYMNISEFKDRPPHYLSGGEKKRVSIADIIAMESEVIIFDEPTAALDPLNAAMLEEVLQKMGDEGRTMLISTHDVDFAYRWAERVIVFCHGKIIADDTPLAVFKQEDILKQANLKHPMMFDVYDILKAVSYTHLRAHETPEHL
;
A
#
# COMPACT_ATOMS: atom_id res chain seq x y z
N MET A 1 0.99 -8.28 10.85
CA MET A 1 1.95 -9.29 11.38
C MET A 1 1.41 -10.71 11.46
N ASN A 2 0.10 -10.93 11.66
CA ASN A 2 -0.46 -12.29 11.62
C ASN A 2 -0.42 -12.90 10.22
N ILE A 3 -0.64 -12.09 9.16
CA ILE A 3 -0.73 -12.57 7.77
C ILE A 3 0.59 -13.20 7.28
N ASN A 4 1.74 -12.65 7.67
CA ASN A 4 3.06 -13.24 7.32
C ASN A 4 3.56 -14.28 8.33
N GLY A 5 2.71 -14.66 9.31
CA GLY A 5 3.03 -15.68 10.29
C GLY A 5 4.09 -15.30 11.33
N VAL A 6 4.37 -14.00 11.53
CA VAL A 6 5.23 -13.53 12.64
C VAL A 6 4.49 -13.70 13.95
N LEU A 7 3.22 -13.30 14.00
CA LEU A 7 2.36 -13.55 15.14
C LEU A 7 1.41 -14.71 14.85
N LYS A 8 1.13 -15.51 15.88
CA LYS A 8 0.12 -16.56 15.78
C LYS A 8 -1.26 -15.97 15.97
N SER A 9 -2.23 -16.47 15.19
CA SER A 9 -3.64 -16.21 15.46
C SER A 9 -4.04 -16.82 16.79
N HIS A 10 -4.80 -16.09 17.61
CA HIS A 10 -5.40 -16.62 18.84
C HIS A 10 -6.61 -17.51 18.52
N HIS A 11 -7.36 -17.15 17.47
CA HIS A 11 -8.54 -17.88 16.99
C HIS A 11 -8.55 -17.87 15.46
N GLY A 12 -9.12 -18.94 14.88
CA GLY A 12 -9.21 -19.10 13.43
C GLY A 12 -7.88 -19.52 12.78
N ASP A 13 -7.94 -19.73 11.49
CA ASP A 13 -6.84 -20.21 10.68
C ASP A 13 -6.54 -19.24 9.54
N ILE A 14 -5.29 -19.16 9.13
CA ILE A 14 -4.85 -18.40 7.97
C ILE A 14 -4.54 -19.38 6.85
N TYR A 15 -5.03 -19.06 5.65
CA TYR A 15 -4.81 -19.84 4.44
C TYR A 15 -4.06 -19.00 3.41
N TYR A 16 -3.09 -19.61 2.75
CA TYR A 16 -2.39 -19.05 1.61
C TYR A 16 -2.45 -20.04 0.46
N ARG A 17 -2.94 -19.61 -0.71
CA ARG A 17 -3.18 -20.49 -1.88
C ARG A 17 -4.01 -21.74 -1.56
N GLY A 18 -5.01 -21.59 -0.68
CA GLY A 18 -5.88 -22.69 -0.25
C GLY A 18 -5.28 -23.63 0.79
N GLU A 19 -4.01 -23.48 1.15
CA GLU A 19 -3.36 -24.28 2.18
C GLU A 19 -3.33 -23.56 3.53
N LYS A 20 -3.70 -24.27 4.60
CA LYS A 20 -3.59 -23.76 5.96
C LYS A 20 -2.13 -23.51 6.33
N ILE A 21 -1.85 -22.30 6.85
CA ILE A 21 -0.51 -21.94 7.31
C ILE A 21 -0.17 -22.66 8.60
N THR A 22 0.95 -23.34 8.56
CA THR A 22 1.52 -24.12 9.67
C THR A 22 3.03 -23.82 9.76
N LYS A 23 3.69 -24.33 10.80
CA LYS A 23 5.15 -24.22 10.90
C LYS A 23 5.90 -24.84 9.70
N LYS A 24 5.30 -25.79 8.98
CA LYS A 24 5.93 -26.50 7.87
C LYS A 24 6.03 -25.66 6.60
N ASN A 25 4.99 -24.84 6.30
CA ASN A 25 4.91 -24.01 5.09
C ASN A 25 5.10 -22.51 5.37
N LEU A 26 5.47 -22.14 6.61
CA LEU A 26 5.67 -20.75 7.01
C LEU A 26 6.81 -20.06 6.23
N ASN A 27 7.88 -20.79 5.89
CA ASN A 27 8.99 -20.25 5.13
C ASN A 27 8.58 -19.94 3.68
N ASP A 28 7.72 -20.77 3.10
CA ASP A 28 7.17 -20.51 1.77
C ASP A 28 6.26 -19.27 1.77
N LEU A 29 5.39 -19.14 2.77
CA LEU A 29 4.60 -17.93 2.97
C LEU A 29 5.48 -16.67 3.03
N ARG A 30 6.53 -16.67 3.88
CA ARG A 30 7.42 -15.52 4.07
C ARG A 30 8.24 -15.15 2.84
N LYS A 31 8.50 -16.12 1.97
CA LYS A 31 9.13 -15.91 0.68
C LYS A 31 8.22 -15.12 -0.27
N ASN A 32 6.92 -15.43 -0.24
CA ASN A 32 5.96 -14.93 -1.21
C ASN A 32 5.15 -13.73 -0.70
N VAL A 33 5.20 -13.42 0.60
CA VAL A 33 4.46 -12.31 1.23
C VAL A 33 5.43 -11.34 1.88
N GLY A 34 5.69 -10.23 1.21
CA GLY A 34 6.51 -9.13 1.71
C GLY A 34 5.69 -8.15 2.55
N ILE A 35 6.33 -7.47 3.50
CA ILE A 35 5.71 -6.39 4.30
C ILE A 35 6.61 -5.17 4.27
N VAL A 36 6.03 -4.03 3.95
CA VAL A 36 6.63 -2.70 4.08
C VAL A 36 5.99 -2.00 5.26
N PHE A 37 6.77 -1.72 6.30
CA PHE A 37 6.29 -1.06 7.51
C PHE A 37 6.07 0.45 7.28
N GLN A 38 5.21 1.04 8.11
CA GLN A 38 4.95 2.48 8.11
C GLN A 38 6.25 3.27 8.29
N ASP A 39 7.04 2.94 9.29
CA ASP A 39 8.32 3.57 9.58
C ASP A 39 9.47 2.73 9.00
N ALA A 40 10.18 3.28 8.02
CA ALA A 40 11.30 2.64 7.37
C ALA A 40 12.50 2.44 8.33
N ASP A 41 12.69 3.30 9.34
CA ASP A 41 13.76 3.15 10.33
C ASP A 41 13.61 1.88 11.18
N ASN A 42 12.39 1.37 11.33
CA ASN A 42 12.12 0.10 11.99
C ASN A 42 12.39 -1.13 11.12
N GLN A 43 12.58 -0.94 9.82
CA GLN A 43 12.83 -2.02 8.86
C GLN A 43 14.31 -2.12 8.48
N ILE A 44 14.96 -0.97 8.28
CA ILE A 44 16.33 -0.88 7.78
C ILE A 44 17.35 -1.15 8.91
N ILE A 45 18.18 -2.16 8.73
CA ILE A 45 19.16 -2.59 9.75
C ILE A 45 20.61 -2.69 9.23
N ALA A 46 20.82 -2.70 7.91
CA ALA A 46 22.15 -2.89 7.33
C ALA A 46 22.97 -1.59 7.29
N SER A 47 24.30 -1.74 7.10
CA SER A 47 25.23 -0.62 7.04
C SER A 47 25.23 0.14 5.71
N THR A 48 24.75 -0.45 4.63
CA THR A 48 24.62 0.17 3.30
C THR A 48 23.30 -0.23 2.65
N VAL A 49 22.81 0.59 1.71
CA VAL A 49 21.62 0.30 0.91
C VAL A 49 21.75 -1.03 0.16
N MET A 50 22.91 -1.29 -0.45
CA MET A 50 23.19 -2.57 -1.12
C MET A 50 23.03 -3.76 -0.18
N ALA A 51 23.57 -3.66 1.04
CA ALA A 51 23.50 -4.74 2.02
C ALA A 51 22.04 -4.95 2.49
N GLU A 52 21.29 -3.87 2.70
CA GLU A 52 19.88 -3.93 3.09
C GLU A 52 19.06 -4.66 2.04
N VAL A 53 19.07 -4.19 0.80
CA VAL A 53 18.27 -4.77 -0.30
C VAL A 53 18.74 -6.19 -0.67
N SER A 54 19.97 -6.56 -0.32
CA SER A 54 20.48 -7.93 -0.51
C SER A 54 19.98 -8.92 0.54
N PHE A 55 19.53 -8.46 1.70
CA PHE A 55 19.25 -9.31 2.85
C PHE A 55 18.14 -10.34 2.55
N GLY A 56 17.04 -9.90 1.95
CA GLY A 56 15.95 -10.77 1.54
C GLY A 56 16.38 -11.86 0.54
N PRO A 57 16.95 -11.51 -0.62
CA PRO A 57 17.45 -12.47 -1.62
C PRO A 57 18.51 -13.42 -1.09
N MET A 58 19.41 -12.96 -0.20
CA MET A 58 20.40 -13.83 0.44
C MET A 58 19.76 -14.86 1.37
N ASN A 59 18.74 -14.48 2.13
CA ASN A 59 17.98 -15.40 2.98
C ASN A 59 17.22 -16.46 2.17
N LEU A 60 16.88 -16.17 0.92
CA LEU A 60 16.34 -17.13 -0.05
C LEU A 60 17.40 -18.10 -0.58
N LYS A 61 18.67 -17.95 -0.16
CA LYS A 61 19.83 -18.75 -0.60
C LYS A 61 20.07 -18.71 -2.11
N LEU A 62 19.79 -17.57 -2.73
CA LEU A 62 20.04 -17.38 -4.15
C LEU A 62 21.55 -17.28 -4.45
N PRO A 63 21.99 -17.67 -5.65
CA PRO A 63 23.37 -17.47 -6.09
C PRO A 63 23.76 -15.98 -6.06
N LYS A 64 25.02 -15.67 -5.71
CA LYS A 64 25.50 -14.28 -5.59
C LYS A 64 25.21 -13.41 -6.83
N LYS A 65 25.35 -13.97 -8.03
CA LYS A 65 25.04 -13.26 -9.28
C LYS A 65 23.56 -12.86 -9.36
N GLU A 66 22.68 -13.75 -8.95
CA GLU A 66 21.24 -13.53 -8.92
C GLU A 66 20.88 -12.45 -7.88
N VAL A 67 21.44 -12.53 -6.68
CA VAL A 67 21.26 -11.50 -5.64
C VAL A 67 21.62 -10.11 -6.17
N ILE A 68 22.81 -9.97 -6.76
CA ILE A 68 23.27 -8.69 -7.32
C ILE A 68 22.31 -8.19 -8.41
N SER A 69 21.90 -9.06 -9.32
CA SER A 69 20.98 -8.71 -10.41
C SER A 69 19.61 -8.21 -9.89
N ARG A 70 19.05 -8.90 -8.88
CA ARG A 70 17.76 -8.49 -8.28
C ARG A 70 17.87 -7.18 -7.52
N VAL A 71 18.96 -6.98 -6.79
CA VAL A 71 19.22 -5.73 -6.08
C VAL A 71 19.35 -4.57 -7.06
N ASP A 72 20.17 -4.70 -8.11
CA ASP A 72 20.36 -3.64 -9.10
C ASP A 72 19.01 -3.26 -9.77
N LYS A 73 18.22 -4.25 -10.17
CA LYS A 73 16.86 -4.02 -10.70
C LYS A 73 15.94 -3.33 -9.72
N ALA A 74 15.96 -3.73 -8.45
CA ALA A 74 15.11 -3.13 -7.41
C ALA A 74 15.49 -1.68 -7.13
N LEU A 75 16.78 -1.37 -7.07
CA LEU A 75 17.29 -0.01 -6.90
C LEU A 75 16.94 0.89 -8.10
N GLU A 76 17.05 0.36 -9.31
CA GLU A 76 16.65 1.06 -10.53
C GLU A 76 15.13 1.31 -10.54
N TYR A 77 14.34 0.29 -10.20
CA TYR A 77 12.88 0.38 -10.11
C TYR A 77 12.41 1.50 -9.18
N MET A 78 13.11 1.67 -8.07
CA MET A 78 12.82 2.69 -7.06
C MET A 78 13.53 4.03 -7.31
N ASN A 79 14.33 4.14 -8.40
CA ASN A 79 15.13 5.32 -8.74
C ASN A 79 16.04 5.77 -7.58
N ILE A 80 16.81 4.83 -7.03
CA ILE A 80 17.75 5.03 -5.91
C ILE A 80 19.11 4.34 -6.15
N SER A 81 19.47 4.05 -7.39
CA SER A 81 20.72 3.35 -7.72
C SER A 81 21.98 4.11 -7.25
N GLU A 82 21.91 5.45 -7.22
CA GLU A 82 23.00 6.31 -6.75
C GLU A 82 23.25 6.19 -5.24
N PHE A 83 22.33 5.64 -4.47
CA PHE A 83 22.47 5.46 -3.02
C PHE A 83 23.03 4.09 -2.64
N LYS A 84 23.31 3.22 -3.61
CA LYS A 84 23.68 1.82 -3.42
C LYS A 84 24.74 1.61 -2.33
N ASP A 85 25.78 2.42 -2.31
CA ASP A 85 26.90 2.31 -1.37
C ASP A 85 26.77 3.24 -0.16
N ARG A 86 25.67 4.02 -0.08
CA ARG A 86 25.44 4.93 1.04
C ARG A 86 24.92 4.20 2.27
N PRO A 87 25.35 4.63 3.47
CA PRO A 87 24.69 4.21 4.71
C PRO A 87 23.28 4.77 4.80
N PRO A 88 22.26 3.95 5.15
CA PRO A 88 20.87 4.37 5.19
C PRO A 88 20.56 5.55 6.12
N HIS A 89 21.34 5.74 7.19
CA HIS A 89 21.14 6.85 8.14
C HIS A 89 21.42 8.24 7.55
N TYR A 90 22.07 8.33 6.38
CA TYR A 90 22.24 9.61 5.65
C TYR A 90 21.09 9.91 4.68
N LEU A 91 20.12 9.01 4.56
CA LEU A 91 18.98 9.16 3.66
C LEU A 91 17.84 9.91 4.33
N SER A 92 17.10 10.69 3.54
CA SER A 92 15.82 11.27 3.97
C SER A 92 14.76 10.19 4.23
N GLY A 93 13.66 10.55 4.91
CA GLY A 93 12.58 9.59 5.20
C GLY A 93 11.98 8.99 3.92
N GLY A 94 11.78 9.80 2.86
CA GLY A 94 11.29 9.31 1.58
C GLY A 94 12.26 8.38 0.85
N GLU A 95 13.57 8.65 0.93
CA GLU A 95 14.60 7.77 0.38
C GLU A 95 14.67 6.45 1.14
N LYS A 96 14.62 6.48 2.48
CA LYS A 96 14.53 5.26 3.31
C LYS A 96 13.30 4.43 2.99
N LYS A 97 12.14 5.07 2.77
CA LYS A 97 10.93 4.39 2.36
C LYS A 97 11.11 3.67 1.03
N ARG A 98 11.77 4.31 0.06
CA ARG A 98 12.12 3.67 -1.22
C ARG A 98 13.07 2.49 -1.06
N VAL A 99 14.05 2.58 -0.16
CA VAL A 99 14.94 1.45 0.18
C VAL A 99 14.15 0.28 0.78
N SER A 100 13.26 0.54 1.72
CA SER A 100 12.43 -0.51 2.34
C SER A 100 11.50 -1.22 1.35
N ILE A 101 11.04 -0.51 0.31
CA ILE A 101 10.26 -1.09 -0.78
C ILE A 101 11.17 -1.87 -1.74
N ALA A 102 12.36 -1.35 -2.06
CA ALA A 102 13.33 -2.04 -2.92
C ALA A 102 13.74 -3.41 -2.34
N ASP A 103 13.86 -3.52 -1.01
CA ASP A 103 14.11 -4.79 -0.32
C ASP A 103 13.04 -5.84 -0.67
N ILE A 104 11.76 -5.47 -0.60
CA ILE A 104 10.65 -6.36 -0.92
C ILE A 104 10.54 -6.66 -2.43
N ILE A 105 10.87 -5.69 -3.29
CA ILE A 105 10.94 -5.91 -4.75
C ILE A 105 12.02 -6.92 -5.10
N ALA A 106 13.20 -6.81 -4.48
CA ALA A 106 14.32 -7.73 -4.72
C ALA A 106 14.01 -9.18 -4.30
N MET A 107 13.09 -9.37 -3.34
CA MET A 107 12.58 -10.68 -2.99
C MET A 107 11.65 -11.29 -4.04
N GLU A 108 11.11 -10.48 -4.97
CA GLU A 108 10.10 -10.88 -5.97
C GLU A 108 8.84 -11.49 -5.31
N SER A 109 8.41 -10.91 -4.18
CA SER A 109 7.22 -11.36 -3.46
C SER A 109 5.95 -11.18 -4.32
N GLU A 110 5.06 -12.17 -4.30
CA GLU A 110 3.79 -12.15 -5.04
C GLU A 110 2.74 -11.25 -4.41
N VAL A 111 2.73 -11.22 -3.08
CA VAL A 111 1.83 -10.39 -2.29
C VAL A 111 2.67 -9.41 -1.48
N ILE A 112 2.33 -8.14 -1.56
CA ILE A 112 3.01 -7.09 -0.80
C ILE A 112 2.00 -6.40 0.10
N ILE A 113 2.32 -6.35 1.38
CA ILE A 113 1.51 -5.67 2.39
C ILE A 113 2.19 -4.34 2.71
N PHE A 114 1.49 -3.25 2.51
CA PHE A 114 1.94 -1.91 2.87
C PHE A 114 1.18 -1.43 4.10
N ASP A 115 1.91 -1.00 5.12
CA ASP A 115 1.33 -0.39 6.31
C ASP A 115 1.55 1.12 6.24
N GLU A 116 0.44 1.88 6.03
CA GLU A 116 0.43 3.34 5.88
C GLU A 116 1.56 3.86 4.96
N PRO A 117 1.60 3.45 3.68
CA PRO A 117 2.77 3.68 2.83
C PRO A 117 3.05 5.16 2.53
N THR A 118 2.02 6.00 2.51
CA THR A 118 2.13 7.45 2.25
C THR A 118 2.29 8.29 3.50
N ALA A 119 2.14 7.70 4.69
CA ALA A 119 2.25 8.42 5.95
C ALA A 119 3.65 9.06 6.11
N ALA A 120 3.66 10.29 6.59
CA ALA A 120 4.87 11.08 6.83
C ALA A 120 5.73 11.37 5.59
N LEU A 121 5.24 11.13 4.38
CA LEU A 121 5.87 11.57 3.14
C LEU A 121 5.42 12.99 2.79
N ASP A 122 6.37 13.78 2.26
CA ASP A 122 6.01 15.02 1.58
C ASP A 122 5.25 14.73 0.27
N PRO A 123 4.53 15.71 -0.30
CA PRO A 123 3.68 15.49 -1.48
C PRO A 123 4.43 14.91 -2.69
N LEU A 124 5.70 15.29 -2.89
CA LEU A 124 6.50 14.79 -4.00
C LEU A 124 6.83 13.30 -3.82
N ASN A 125 7.31 12.92 -2.63
CA ASN A 125 7.62 11.53 -2.34
C ASN A 125 6.35 10.66 -2.30
N ALA A 126 5.20 11.19 -1.87
CA ALA A 126 3.92 10.50 -1.93
C ALA A 126 3.51 10.23 -3.39
N ALA A 127 3.59 11.23 -4.28
CA ALA A 127 3.30 11.06 -5.70
C ALA A 127 4.23 10.03 -6.38
N MET A 128 5.53 10.09 -6.10
CA MET A 128 6.48 9.09 -6.62
C MET A 128 6.16 7.68 -6.12
N LEU A 129 5.72 7.53 -4.88
CA LEU A 129 5.29 6.24 -4.35
C LEU A 129 4.02 5.75 -5.04
N GLU A 130 3.05 6.63 -5.28
CA GLU A 130 1.83 6.29 -6.02
C GLU A 130 2.14 5.77 -7.42
N GLU A 131 3.09 6.38 -8.15
CA GLU A 131 3.56 5.89 -9.45
C GLU A 131 4.16 4.48 -9.37
N VAL A 132 4.94 4.20 -8.31
CA VAL A 132 5.51 2.87 -8.07
C VAL A 132 4.42 1.84 -7.79
N LEU A 133 3.42 2.18 -6.97
CA LEU A 133 2.29 1.30 -6.69
C LEU A 133 1.48 1.01 -7.96
N GLN A 134 1.24 2.03 -8.80
CA GLN A 134 0.57 1.85 -10.09
C GLN A 134 1.34 0.85 -10.97
N LYS A 135 2.63 1.06 -11.13
CA LYS A 135 3.49 0.17 -11.92
C LYS A 135 3.46 -1.27 -11.39
N MET A 136 3.48 -1.46 -10.07
CA MET A 136 3.34 -2.79 -9.46
C MET A 136 1.98 -3.44 -9.77
N GLY A 137 0.89 -2.65 -9.73
CA GLY A 137 -0.45 -3.11 -10.09
C GLY A 137 -0.53 -3.52 -11.55
N ASP A 138 0.00 -2.72 -12.46
CA ASP A 138 0.05 -3.00 -13.90
C ASP A 138 0.88 -4.27 -14.21
N GLU A 139 1.88 -4.59 -13.39
CA GLU A 139 2.64 -5.84 -13.44
C GLU A 139 1.88 -7.05 -12.84
N GLY A 140 0.66 -6.85 -12.33
CA GLY A 140 -0.20 -7.89 -11.78
C GLY A 140 0.16 -8.33 -10.35
N ARG A 141 0.88 -7.53 -9.59
CA ARG A 141 1.20 -7.83 -8.19
C ARG A 141 -0.01 -7.62 -7.30
N THR A 142 -0.22 -8.53 -6.36
CA THR A 142 -1.27 -8.36 -5.34
C THR A 142 -0.76 -7.47 -4.22
N MET A 143 -1.48 -6.38 -3.96
CA MET A 143 -1.13 -5.44 -2.89
C MET A 143 -2.25 -5.36 -1.86
N LEU A 144 -1.88 -5.44 -0.56
CA LEU A 144 -2.76 -5.11 0.55
C LEU A 144 -2.22 -3.83 1.19
N ILE A 145 -3.02 -2.80 1.24
CA ILE A 145 -2.61 -1.50 1.77
C ILE A 145 -3.49 -1.17 2.97
N SER A 146 -2.90 -1.05 4.17
CA SER A 146 -3.59 -0.44 5.30
C SER A 146 -3.40 1.07 5.22
N THR A 147 -4.49 1.83 5.33
CA THR A 147 -4.44 3.28 5.35
C THR A 147 -5.68 3.87 6.01
N HIS A 148 -5.54 5.06 6.55
CA HIS A 148 -6.64 5.92 7.00
C HIS A 148 -6.95 7.04 6.00
N ASP A 149 -6.19 7.14 4.91
CA ASP A 149 -6.42 8.09 3.83
C ASP A 149 -7.53 7.56 2.91
N VAL A 150 -8.73 8.08 3.10
CA VAL A 150 -9.92 7.67 2.33
C VAL A 150 -9.83 8.09 0.86
N ASP A 151 -9.17 9.21 0.55
CA ASP A 151 -8.97 9.69 -0.81
C ASP A 151 -8.02 8.79 -1.58
N PHE A 152 -6.93 8.38 -0.93
CA PHE A 152 -6.01 7.40 -1.48
C PHE A 152 -6.72 6.06 -1.71
N ALA A 153 -7.43 5.54 -0.71
CA ALA A 153 -8.17 4.28 -0.84
C ALA A 153 -9.22 4.33 -1.96
N TYR A 154 -9.93 5.45 -2.10
CA TYR A 154 -10.93 5.61 -3.16
C TYR A 154 -10.33 5.62 -4.57
N ARG A 155 -9.16 6.22 -4.74
CA ARG A 155 -8.49 6.31 -6.06
C ARG A 155 -7.83 5.01 -6.48
N TRP A 156 -7.24 4.27 -5.53
CA TRP A 156 -6.29 3.19 -5.81
C TRP A 156 -6.85 1.78 -5.62
N ALA A 157 -7.80 1.60 -4.69
CA ALA A 157 -8.25 0.27 -4.34
C ALA A 157 -9.28 -0.27 -5.35
N GLU A 158 -9.15 -1.54 -5.72
CA GLU A 158 -10.20 -2.29 -6.39
C GLU A 158 -11.25 -2.80 -5.40
N ARG A 159 -10.85 -3.02 -4.15
CA ARG A 159 -11.66 -3.52 -3.05
C ARG A 159 -11.26 -2.85 -1.74
N VAL A 160 -12.24 -2.42 -0.98
CA VAL A 160 -12.04 -1.77 0.33
C VAL A 160 -12.68 -2.63 1.41
N ILE A 161 -11.88 -2.90 2.45
CA ILE A 161 -12.32 -3.62 3.64
C ILE A 161 -12.23 -2.66 4.82
N VAL A 162 -13.37 -2.36 5.45
CA VAL A 162 -13.41 -1.45 6.61
C VAL A 162 -13.42 -2.25 7.91
N PHE A 163 -12.43 -1.96 8.76
CA PHE A 163 -12.32 -2.53 10.10
C PHE A 163 -12.81 -1.54 11.14
N CYS A 164 -13.66 -2.00 12.05
CA CYS A 164 -14.09 -1.24 13.21
C CYS A 164 -14.18 -2.16 14.42
N HIS A 165 -13.56 -1.76 15.55
CA HIS A 165 -13.54 -2.56 16.79
C HIS A 165 -13.18 -4.04 16.60
N GLY A 166 -12.19 -4.33 15.74
CA GLY A 166 -11.72 -5.69 15.46
C GLY A 166 -12.65 -6.54 14.60
N LYS A 167 -13.66 -5.94 13.97
CA LYS A 167 -14.60 -6.59 13.06
C LYS A 167 -14.55 -5.94 11.69
N ILE A 168 -14.79 -6.73 10.64
CA ILE A 168 -15.06 -6.21 9.31
C ILE A 168 -16.51 -5.74 9.28
N ILE A 169 -16.73 -4.47 8.95
CA ILE A 169 -18.07 -3.87 8.87
C ILE A 169 -18.48 -3.54 7.43
N ALA A 170 -17.54 -3.49 6.50
CA ALA A 170 -17.80 -3.40 5.06
C ALA A 170 -16.67 -4.10 4.29
N ASP A 171 -17.03 -4.65 3.13
CA ASP A 171 -16.12 -5.35 2.22
C ASP A 171 -16.73 -5.30 0.82
N ASP A 172 -16.33 -4.32 0.00
CA ASP A 172 -16.90 -4.08 -1.34
C ASP A 172 -15.96 -3.16 -2.17
N THR A 173 -16.42 -2.75 -3.35
CA THR A 173 -15.77 -1.72 -4.16
C THR A 173 -15.69 -0.38 -3.42
N PRO A 174 -14.70 0.47 -3.71
CA PRO A 174 -14.56 1.77 -3.06
C PRO A 174 -15.85 2.61 -3.13
N LEU A 175 -16.47 2.67 -4.31
CA LEU A 175 -17.69 3.41 -4.50
C LEU A 175 -18.84 2.89 -3.64
N ALA A 176 -19.00 1.57 -3.52
CA ALA A 176 -20.06 0.96 -2.72
C ALA A 176 -19.84 1.19 -1.22
N VAL A 177 -18.60 1.10 -0.75
CA VAL A 177 -18.24 1.34 0.65
C VAL A 177 -18.44 2.80 1.04
N PHE A 178 -17.85 3.74 0.27
CA PHE A 178 -17.85 5.16 0.62
C PHE A 178 -19.19 5.87 0.40
N LYS A 179 -20.17 5.23 -0.23
CA LYS A 179 -21.57 5.69 -0.27
C LYS A 179 -22.37 5.40 1.01
N GLN A 180 -21.87 4.51 1.87
CA GLN A 180 -22.58 4.06 3.07
C GLN A 180 -22.26 4.97 4.26
N GLU A 181 -23.04 6.03 4.46
CA GLU A 181 -22.83 6.98 5.56
C GLU A 181 -22.75 6.31 6.94
N ASP A 182 -23.56 5.28 7.20
CA ASP A 182 -23.57 4.59 8.48
C ASP A 182 -22.25 3.86 8.74
N ILE A 183 -21.64 3.27 7.71
CA ILE A 183 -20.32 2.64 7.78
C ILE A 183 -19.24 3.69 8.07
N LEU A 184 -19.29 4.83 7.37
CA LEU A 184 -18.32 5.91 7.58
C LEU A 184 -18.42 6.47 8.99
N LYS A 185 -19.64 6.74 9.48
CA LYS A 185 -19.87 7.21 10.86
C LYS A 185 -19.38 6.19 11.90
N GLN A 186 -19.69 4.90 11.71
CA GLN A 186 -19.27 3.83 12.62
C GLN A 186 -17.75 3.66 12.66
N ALA A 187 -17.08 3.79 11.53
CA ALA A 187 -15.62 3.68 11.41
C ALA A 187 -14.88 4.99 11.70
N ASN A 188 -15.60 6.09 11.98
CA ASN A 188 -15.03 7.44 12.14
C ASN A 188 -14.22 7.87 10.90
N LEU A 189 -14.72 7.54 9.71
CA LEU A 189 -14.16 7.94 8.41
C LEU A 189 -14.94 9.13 7.83
N LYS A 190 -14.26 9.90 6.98
CA LYS A 190 -14.89 10.96 6.16
C LYS A 190 -15.21 10.43 4.77
N HIS A 191 -16.05 11.14 4.04
CA HIS A 191 -16.20 10.93 2.61
C HIS A 191 -14.90 11.28 1.88
N PRO A 192 -14.55 10.58 0.80
CA PRO A 192 -13.53 11.03 -0.13
C PRO A 192 -13.91 12.41 -0.72
N MET A 193 -12.93 13.28 -0.94
CA MET A 193 -13.13 14.63 -1.46
C MET A 193 -13.95 14.67 -2.77
N MET A 194 -13.85 13.62 -3.60
CA MET A 194 -14.61 13.53 -4.84
C MET A 194 -16.13 13.49 -4.64
N PHE A 195 -16.61 13.03 -3.48
CA PHE A 195 -18.05 13.06 -3.15
C PHE A 195 -18.49 14.50 -2.90
N ASP A 196 -17.70 15.29 -2.16
CA ASP A 196 -17.98 16.70 -1.90
C ASP A 196 -18.02 17.50 -3.22
N VAL A 197 -17.04 17.26 -4.11
CA VAL A 197 -16.99 17.88 -5.45
C VAL A 197 -18.22 17.50 -6.28
N TYR A 198 -18.62 16.22 -6.28
CA TYR A 198 -19.79 15.77 -6.99
C TYR A 198 -21.07 16.46 -6.49
N ASP A 199 -21.26 16.59 -5.19
CA ASP A 199 -22.44 17.23 -4.60
C ASP A 199 -22.48 18.73 -4.92
N ILE A 200 -21.34 19.43 -4.89
CA ILE A 200 -21.23 20.83 -5.32
C ILE A 200 -21.62 20.99 -6.79
N LEU A 201 -21.07 20.17 -7.69
CA LEU A 201 -21.36 20.22 -9.12
C LEU A 201 -22.85 19.96 -9.40
N LYS A 202 -23.43 19.01 -8.68
CA LYS A 202 -24.87 18.70 -8.77
C LYS A 202 -25.72 19.90 -8.34
N ALA A 203 -25.37 20.55 -7.22
CA ALA A 203 -26.09 21.74 -6.74
C ALA A 203 -26.00 22.90 -7.73
N VAL A 204 -24.82 23.15 -8.32
CA VAL A 204 -24.63 24.20 -9.35
C VAL A 204 -25.44 23.90 -10.60
N SER A 205 -25.49 22.65 -11.06
CA SER A 205 -26.27 22.23 -12.23
C SER A 205 -27.77 22.46 -12.03
N TYR A 206 -28.28 22.21 -10.82
CA TYR A 206 -29.71 22.48 -10.48
C TYR A 206 -30.04 23.98 -10.43
N THR A 207 -29.10 24.83 -9.99
CA THR A 207 -29.31 26.29 -9.96
C THR A 207 -29.35 26.88 -11.37
N HIS A 208 -28.51 26.39 -12.30
CA HIS A 208 -28.57 26.83 -13.70
C HIS A 208 -29.87 26.41 -14.42
N LEU A 209 -30.40 25.22 -14.17
CA LEU A 209 -31.65 24.75 -14.75
C LEU A 209 -32.84 25.58 -14.26
N ARG A 210 -32.87 25.98 -12.99
CA ARG A 210 -33.93 26.84 -12.45
C ARG A 210 -33.86 28.29 -12.94
N ALA A 211 -32.68 28.81 -13.30
CA ALA A 211 -32.54 30.15 -13.84
C ALA A 211 -33.09 30.31 -15.27
N HIS A 212 -33.29 29.21 -16.00
CA HIS A 212 -33.89 29.18 -17.32
C HIS A 212 -35.41 28.92 -17.29
N GLU A 213 -36.01 28.65 -16.14
CA GLU A 213 -37.43 28.41 -15.93
C GLU A 213 -38.14 29.63 -15.31
N THR A 214 -37.69 30.87 -15.51
CA THR A 214 -38.54 32.03 -15.22
C THR A 214 -39.51 32.19 -16.36
N PRO A 215 -40.84 32.02 -16.14
CA PRO A 215 -41.84 32.27 -17.18
C PRO A 215 -41.85 33.78 -17.45
N GLU A 216 -41.60 34.15 -18.68
CA GLU A 216 -42.13 35.43 -19.20
C GLU A 216 -43.66 35.31 -19.23
N HIS A 217 -44.29 35.77 -18.18
CA HIS A 217 -45.66 36.14 -18.19
C HIS A 217 -45.79 37.51 -17.55
N LEU A 218 -45.84 38.52 -18.41
CA LEU A 218 -46.82 39.64 -18.35
C LEU A 218 -46.71 40.47 -19.62
#